data_eda9fee2238b1f884e7b889de44b24f7
#
_entry.id   eda9fee2238b1f884e7b889de44b24f7
#
_cell.length_a   1.000
_cell.length_b   1.000
_cell.length_c   1.000
_cell.angle_alpha   90.00
_cell.angle_beta   90.00
_cell.angle_gamma   90.00
#
_symmetry.space_group_name_H-M   'P 1'
#
loop_
_entity.id
_entity.type
_entity.pdbx_description
1 polymer ?
#
loop_
_entity_poly.entity_id
_entity_poly.type
_entity_poly.pdbx_seq_one_letter_code
_entity_poly.pdbx_strand_id
1 'polypeptide(L)'
;MGLPICLFMMLGCNIGCTMSAILASFGCKKDAKRAACVHLLFNISGTIVCSIIFLLFGKQVVDFFMGISGNEAGRMIANANSIIKVCQVLLMLPFTPLLVKATYFIIRGNDEEDKKFELAYISSKHAMSPTTAVLQAVREMERMAQMAETNLIRAMNTLVTRDHKEIERIKKEFEKSS
;
A
#
# COMPACT_ATOMS: atom_id res chain seq x y z
N MET A 1 24.83 22.28 3.32
CA MET A 1 24.37 21.30 4.30
C MET A 1 25.31 20.09 4.25
N GLY A 2 25.76 19.58 5.40
CA GLY A 2 26.63 18.40 5.42
C GLY A 2 25.86 17.13 5.01
N LEU A 3 26.53 16.19 4.37
CA LEU A 3 25.94 14.91 3.95
C LEU A 3 25.16 14.17 5.06
N PRO A 4 25.63 14.16 6.33
CA PRO A 4 24.87 13.53 7.41
C PRO A 4 23.46 14.09 7.59
N ILE A 5 23.30 15.41 7.48
CA ILE A 5 21.97 16.05 7.59
C ILE A 5 21.05 15.60 6.46
N CYS A 6 21.58 15.52 5.23
CA CYS A 6 20.79 15.03 4.08
C CYS A 6 20.32 13.57 4.26
N LEU A 7 21.16 12.71 4.83
CA LEU A 7 20.81 11.31 5.12
C LEU A 7 19.68 11.23 6.17
N PHE A 8 19.75 12.01 7.26
CA PHE A 8 18.66 12.06 8.24
C PHE A 8 17.36 12.64 7.66
N MET A 9 17.45 13.67 6.83
CA MET A 9 16.26 14.20 6.11
C MET A 9 15.64 13.14 5.21
N MET A 10 16.45 12.37 4.48
CA MET A 10 15.99 11.28 3.63
C MET A 10 15.27 10.19 4.45
N LEU A 11 15.78 9.83 5.63
CA LEU A 11 15.11 8.90 6.53
C LEU A 11 13.75 9.44 7.02
N GLY A 12 13.67 10.73 7.33
CA GLY A 12 12.41 11.39 7.67
C GLY A 12 11.40 11.36 6.53
N CYS A 13 11.84 11.61 5.30
CA CYS A 13 11.00 11.52 4.11
C CYS A 13 10.43 10.10 3.89
N ASN A 14 11.19 9.05 4.25
CA ASN A 14 10.71 7.68 4.15
C ASN A 14 9.51 7.39 5.07
N ILE A 15 9.44 8.03 6.24
CA ILE A 15 8.25 7.95 7.10
C ILE A 15 7.14 8.83 6.53
N GLY A 16 7.47 10.05 6.09
CA GLY A 16 6.49 10.99 5.55
C GLY A 16 5.72 10.46 4.34
N CYS A 17 6.37 9.73 3.43
CA CYS A 17 5.70 9.15 2.27
C CYS A 17 4.66 8.08 2.63
N THR A 18 4.71 7.47 3.81
CA THR A 18 3.70 6.49 4.25
C THR A 18 2.40 7.15 4.71
N MET A 19 2.43 8.44 5.04
CA MET A 19 1.23 9.18 5.47
C MET A 19 0.19 9.26 4.37
N SER A 20 0.58 9.41 3.10
CA SER A 20 -0.35 9.40 1.97
C SER A 20 -1.08 8.05 1.84
N ALA A 21 -0.37 6.93 2.04
CA ALA A 21 -0.98 5.59 2.02
C ALA A 21 -1.95 5.40 3.19
N ILE A 22 -1.62 5.90 4.38
CA ILE A 22 -2.51 5.85 5.55
C ILE A 22 -3.76 6.69 5.30
N LEU A 23 -3.60 7.94 4.83
CA LEU A 23 -4.73 8.81 4.51
C LEU A 23 -5.65 8.20 3.45
N ALA A 24 -5.07 7.60 2.39
CA ALA A 24 -5.84 6.90 1.37
C ALA A 24 -6.57 5.67 1.90
N SER A 25 -6.08 5.05 2.98
CA SER A 25 -6.71 3.87 3.59
C SER A 25 -7.91 4.21 4.48
N PHE A 26 -8.11 5.49 4.88
CA PHE A 26 -9.29 5.91 5.62
C PHE A 26 -10.53 5.74 4.72
N GLY A 27 -11.51 5.00 5.15
CA GLY A 27 -12.69 4.67 4.35
C GLY A 27 -12.57 3.39 3.52
N CYS A 28 -11.37 2.79 3.42
CA CYS A 28 -11.18 1.50 2.77
C CYS A 28 -11.43 0.32 3.71
N LYS A 29 -11.51 -0.88 3.13
CA LYS A 29 -11.61 -2.15 3.86
C LYS A 29 -10.41 -2.37 4.79
N LYS A 30 -10.59 -3.24 5.78
CA LYS A 30 -9.55 -3.53 6.81
C LYS A 30 -8.24 -4.03 6.22
N ASP A 31 -8.30 -4.81 5.14
CA ASP A 31 -7.09 -5.30 4.49
C ASP A 31 -6.28 -4.19 3.82
N ALA A 32 -6.92 -3.17 3.24
CA ALA A 32 -6.25 -1.98 2.74
C ALA A 32 -5.59 -1.18 3.89
N LYS A 33 -6.28 -1.04 5.03
CA LYS A 33 -5.73 -0.41 6.24
C LYS A 33 -4.55 -1.21 6.79
N ARG A 34 -4.63 -2.54 6.80
CA ARG A 34 -3.52 -3.42 7.21
C ARG A 34 -2.32 -3.26 6.28
N ALA A 35 -2.53 -3.21 4.96
CA ALA A 35 -1.46 -2.99 3.99
C ALA A 35 -0.76 -1.63 4.22
N ALA A 36 -1.51 -0.55 4.43
CA ALA A 36 -0.97 0.76 4.77
C ALA A 36 -0.19 0.73 6.12
N CYS A 37 -0.71 -0.01 7.11
CA CYS A 37 -0.05 -0.18 8.40
C CYS A 37 1.26 -0.99 8.28
N VAL A 38 1.31 -2.06 7.48
CA VAL A 38 2.56 -2.80 7.17
C VAL A 38 3.58 -1.86 6.56
N HIS A 39 3.17 -1.04 5.59
CA HIS A 39 4.06 -0.07 4.94
C HIS A 39 4.64 0.95 5.95
N LEU A 40 3.81 1.47 6.85
CA LEU A 40 4.27 2.36 7.92
C LEU A 40 5.26 1.66 8.86
N LEU A 41 4.92 0.49 9.39
CA LEU A 41 5.76 -0.28 10.31
C LEU A 41 7.10 -0.64 9.68
N PHE A 42 7.09 -1.03 8.40
CA PHE A 42 8.30 -1.32 7.63
C PHE A 42 9.22 -0.09 7.55
N ASN A 43 8.68 1.08 7.21
CA ASN A 43 9.50 2.29 7.11
C ASN A 43 9.97 2.80 8.48
N ILE A 44 9.14 2.74 9.52
CA ILE A 44 9.55 3.11 10.88
C ILE A 44 10.68 2.20 11.37
N SER A 45 10.53 0.87 11.28
CA SER A 45 11.55 -0.08 11.72
C SER A 45 12.87 0.11 10.97
N GLY A 46 12.80 0.29 9.64
CA GLY A 46 13.98 0.58 8.83
C GLY A 46 14.65 1.89 9.19
N THR A 47 13.88 2.95 9.45
CA THR A 47 14.42 4.24 9.88
C THR A 47 15.12 4.16 11.23
N ILE A 48 14.55 3.43 12.19
CA ILE A 48 15.17 3.22 13.50
C ILE A 48 16.52 2.49 13.35
N VAL A 49 16.54 1.39 12.61
CA VAL A 49 17.77 0.61 12.39
C VAL A 49 18.83 1.46 11.68
N CYS A 50 18.47 2.15 10.60
CA CYS A 50 19.41 3.01 9.88
C CYS A 50 19.90 4.19 10.73
N SER A 51 19.05 4.79 11.56
CA SER A 51 19.45 5.86 12.47
C SER A 51 20.46 5.39 13.50
N ILE A 52 20.29 4.20 14.07
CA ILE A 52 21.23 3.59 14.99
C ILE A 52 22.58 3.37 14.30
N ILE A 53 22.57 2.81 13.09
CA ILE A 53 23.79 2.59 12.31
C ILE A 53 24.49 3.92 12.01
N PHE A 54 23.76 4.97 11.64
CA PHE A 54 24.34 6.29 11.37
C PHE A 54 24.91 6.96 12.64
N LEU A 55 24.30 6.75 13.80
CA LEU A 55 24.81 7.28 15.05
C LEU A 55 26.10 6.58 15.50
N LEU A 56 26.21 5.27 15.27
CA LEU A 56 27.36 4.47 15.67
C LEU A 56 28.52 4.57 14.66
N PHE A 57 28.21 4.59 13.37
CA PHE A 57 29.18 4.45 12.28
C PHE A 57 29.12 5.62 11.27
N GLY A 58 28.68 6.80 11.68
CA GLY A 58 28.40 7.92 10.76
C GLY A 58 29.54 8.30 9.84
N LYS A 59 30.79 8.33 10.33
CA LYS A 59 31.96 8.63 9.48
C LYS A 59 32.17 7.54 8.43
N GLN A 60 32.18 6.28 8.83
CA GLN A 60 32.40 5.15 7.94
C GLN A 60 31.33 5.07 6.83
N VAL A 61 30.08 5.35 7.20
CA VAL A 61 28.94 5.39 6.25
C VAL A 61 29.12 6.52 5.24
N VAL A 62 29.52 7.70 5.69
CA VAL A 62 29.75 8.85 4.81
C VAL A 62 30.93 8.57 3.86
N ASP A 63 32.05 8.08 4.38
CA ASP A 63 33.25 7.76 3.59
C ASP A 63 32.95 6.67 2.55
N PHE A 64 32.15 5.67 2.91
CA PHE A 64 31.70 4.61 1.99
C PHE A 64 30.87 5.19 0.83
N PHE A 65 29.89 6.06 1.12
CA PHE A 65 29.09 6.68 0.07
C PHE A 65 29.87 7.67 -0.78
N MET A 66 30.84 8.39 -0.21
CA MET A 66 31.79 9.22 -0.96
C MET A 66 32.63 8.39 -1.92
N GLY A 67 33.12 7.25 -1.47
CA GLY A 67 33.93 6.34 -2.29
C GLY A 67 33.21 5.78 -3.51
N ILE A 68 31.91 5.48 -3.38
CA ILE A 68 31.09 4.92 -4.47
C ILE A 68 30.56 6.00 -5.42
N SER A 69 30.23 7.17 -4.91
CA SER A 69 29.45 8.18 -5.65
C SER A 69 30.29 9.34 -6.18
N GLY A 70 31.56 9.46 -5.75
CA GLY A 70 32.37 10.62 -6.02
C GLY A 70 31.86 11.87 -5.30
N ASN A 71 32.31 13.07 -5.71
CA ASN A 71 32.01 14.34 -5.02
C ASN A 71 30.68 14.98 -5.40
N GLU A 72 29.81 14.28 -6.17
CA GLU A 72 28.55 14.82 -6.64
C GLU A 72 27.44 14.52 -5.62
N ALA A 73 26.99 15.54 -4.89
CA ALA A 73 26.03 15.40 -3.79
C ALA A 73 24.71 14.72 -4.19
N GLY A 74 24.17 15.02 -5.36
CA GLY A 74 22.93 14.41 -5.87
C GLY A 74 23.07 12.90 -6.09
N ARG A 75 24.17 12.48 -6.73
CA ARG A 75 24.47 11.06 -6.95
C ARG A 75 24.69 10.31 -5.65
N MET A 76 25.37 10.95 -4.69
CA MET A 76 25.63 10.38 -3.39
C MET A 76 24.34 10.10 -2.60
N ILE A 77 23.39 11.04 -2.61
CA ILE A 77 22.09 10.87 -1.95
C ILE A 77 21.25 9.78 -2.65
N ALA A 78 21.24 9.76 -4.00
CA ALA A 78 20.52 8.74 -4.76
C ALA A 78 21.06 7.33 -4.51
N ASN A 79 22.38 7.14 -4.54
CA ASN A 79 23.01 5.87 -4.27
C ASN A 79 22.80 5.42 -2.82
N ALA A 80 22.91 6.35 -1.86
CA ALA A 80 22.63 6.08 -0.47
C ALA A 80 21.18 5.62 -0.26
N ASN A 81 20.20 6.31 -0.86
CA ASN A 81 18.80 5.91 -0.79
C ASN A 81 18.58 4.49 -1.35
N SER A 82 19.16 4.19 -2.50
CA SER A 82 18.99 2.89 -3.17
C SER A 82 19.61 1.77 -2.33
N ILE A 83 20.84 1.94 -1.87
CA ILE A 83 21.55 0.93 -1.07
C ILE A 83 20.84 0.71 0.28
N ILE A 84 20.43 1.78 0.96
CA ILE A 84 19.70 1.69 2.23
C ILE A 84 18.39 0.94 2.05
N LYS A 85 17.63 1.23 0.96
CA LYS A 85 16.38 0.54 0.68
C LYS A 85 16.58 -0.95 0.39
N VAL A 86 17.57 -1.31 -0.40
CA VAL A 86 17.90 -2.72 -0.66
C VAL A 86 18.27 -3.44 0.62
N CYS A 87 19.17 -2.86 1.43
CA CYS A 87 19.54 -3.44 2.72
C CYS A 87 18.34 -3.56 3.67
N GLN A 88 17.48 -2.55 3.72
CA GLN A 88 16.28 -2.56 4.53
C GLN A 88 15.32 -3.69 4.13
N VAL A 89 15.11 -3.89 2.82
CA VAL A 89 14.26 -4.98 2.31
C VAL A 89 14.83 -6.33 2.71
N LEU A 90 16.12 -6.56 2.45
CA LEU A 90 16.79 -7.83 2.79
C LEU A 90 16.73 -8.11 4.30
N LEU A 91 16.94 -7.09 5.14
CA LEU A 91 16.89 -7.21 6.59
C LEU A 91 15.47 -7.50 7.09
N MET A 92 14.46 -6.85 6.52
CA MET A 92 13.06 -6.95 6.96
C MET A 92 12.32 -8.17 6.38
N LEU A 93 12.84 -8.78 5.31
CA LEU A 93 12.21 -9.93 4.65
C LEU A 93 11.88 -11.08 5.63
N PRO A 94 12.82 -11.55 6.51
CA PRO A 94 12.50 -12.59 7.47
C PRO A 94 11.50 -12.14 8.55
N PHE A 95 11.38 -10.84 8.80
CA PHE A 95 10.46 -10.27 9.80
C PHE A 95 9.07 -9.93 9.24
N THR A 96 8.85 -10.13 7.94
CA THR A 96 7.55 -9.86 7.28
C THR A 96 6.37 -10.53 8.01
N PRO A 97 6.41 -11.82 8.40
CA PRO A 97 5.29 -12.44 9.11
C PRO A 97 5.01 -11.80 10.48
N LEU A 98 6.05 -11.26 11.15
CA LEU A 98 5.88 -10.54 12.41
C LEU A 98 5.21 -9.19 12.18
N LEU A 99 5.60 -8.45 11.13
CA LEU A 99 4.96 -7.19 10.75
C LEU A 99 3.47 -7.41 10.43
N VAL A 100 3.16 -8.45 9.66
CA VAL A 100 1.77 -8.81 9.33
C VAL A 100 0.99 -9.16 10.60
N LYS A 101 1.52 -9.97 11.50
CA LYS A 101 0.88 -10.25 12.81
C LYS A 101 0.61 -8.99 13.62
N ALA A 102 1.55 -8.05 13.64
CA ALA A 102 1.38 -6.78 14.34
C ALA A 102 0.19 -5.98 13.79
N THR A 103 -0.03 -5.99 12.47
CA THR A 103 -1.18 -5.28 11.87
C THR A 103 -2.51 -5.92 12.22
N TYR A 104 -2.59 -7.25 12.36
CA TYR A 104 -3.80 -7.92 12.85
C TYR A 104 -4.11 -7.60 14.31
N PHE A 105 -3.07 -7.31 15.10
CA PHE A 105 -3.26 -6.86 16.48
C PHE A 105 -3.76 -5.41 16.57
N ILE A 106 -3.24 -4.53 15.69
CA ILE A 106 -3.62 -3.10 15.63
C ILE A 106 -5.02 -2.94 15.01
N ILE A 107 -5.29 -3.63 13.89
CA ILE A 107 -6.56 -3.54 13.15
C ILE A 107 -7.32 -4.84 13.37
N ARG A 108 -8.11 -4.88 14.44
CA ARG A 108 -8.92 -6.04 14.83
C ARG A 108 -10.15 -6.20 13.95
N GLY A 109 -10.52 -7.45 13.71
CA GLY A 109 -11.73 -7.89 13.03
C GLY A 109 -11.45 -8.47 11.65
N ASN A 110 -12.29 -9.37 11.21
CA ASN A 110 -12.32 -9.89 9.84
C ASN A 110 -13.35 -9.08 9.05
N ASP A 111 -13.06 -8.81 7.78
CA ASP A 111 -14.07 -8.34 6.85
C ASP A 111 -14.92 -9.56 6.47
N GLU A 112 -15.94 -9.89 7.30
CA GLU A 112 -16.89 -10.96 6.97
C GLU A 112 -17.75 -10.63 5.74
N GLU A 113 -17.70 -9.39 5.27
CA GLU A 113 -18.43 -8.94 4.09
C GLU A 113 -17.76 -9.28 2.75
N ASP A 114 -16.52 -9.76 2.73
CA ASP A 114 -15.82 -10.14 1.48
C ASP A 114 -16.47 -11.31 0.73
N LYS A 115 -17.38 -12.04 1.37
CA LYS A 115 -18.17 -13.10 0.70
C LYS A 115 -19.15 -12.56 -0.37
N LYS A 116 -19.46 -11.27 -0.37
CA LYS A 116 -20.35 -10.65 -1.39
C LYS A 116 -19.62 -10.26 -2.68
N PHE A 117 -18.30 -10.21 -2.67
CA PHE A 117 -17.48 -9.91 -3.84
C PHE A 117 -16.68 -11.13 -4.33
N GLU A 118 -17.14 -12.35 -4.04
CA GLU A 118 -16.59 -13.52 -4.69
C GLU A 118 -16.75 -13.38 -6.22
N LEU A 119 -15.65 -13.58 -6.91
CA LEU A 119 -15.62 -13.62 -8.36
C LEU A 119 -16.62 -14.67 -8.84
N ALA A 120 -17.66 -14.27 -9.57
CA ALA A 120 -18.77 -15.16 -9.93
C ALA A 120 -18.33 -16.24 -10.93
N TYR A 121 -17.37 -15.92 -11.79
CA TYR A 121 -16.92 -16.79 -12.88
C TYR A 121 -15.55 -17.40 -12.66
N ILE A 122 -14.74 -16.92 -11.69
CA ILE A 122 -13.39 -17.43 -11.42
C ILE A 122 -13.45 -18.29 -10.15
N SER A 123 -13.44 -19.62 -10.32
CA SER A 123 -13.34 -20.57 -9.21
C SER A 123 -11.91 -21.05 -9.02
N SER A 124 -11.35 -20.83 -7.83
CA SER A 124 -9.98 -21.23 -7.48
C SER A 124 -9.79 -22.74 -7.28
N LYS A 125 -10.84 -23.55 -7.42
CA LYS A 125 -10.82 -24.96 -7.01
C LYS A 125 -10.46 -25.98 -8.10
N HIS A 126 -10.29 -25.56 -9.34
CA HIS A 126 -9.94 -26.50 -10.42
C HIS A 126 -8.76 -25.98 -11.24
N ALA A 127 -7.80 -26.85 -11.52
CA ALA A 127 -6.73 -26.58 -12.48
C ALA A 127 -7.37 -26.39 -13.87
N MET A 128 -7.52 -25.14 -14.28
CA MET A 128 -8.16 -24.78 -15.54
C MET A 128 -7.15 -24.71 -16.67
N SER A 129 -7.58 -25.09 -17.88
CA SER A 129 -6.77 -24.82 -19.06
C SER A 129 -6.59 -23.30 -19.24
N PRO A 130 -5.46 -22.83 -19.77
CA PRO A 130 -5.19 -21.40 -19.98
C PRO A 130 -6.31 -20.68 -20.75
N THR A 131 -6.90 -21.36 -21.74
CA THR A 131 -8.01 -20.83 -22.57
C THR A 131 -9.28 -20.60 -21.74
N THR A 132 -9.61 -21.54 -20.85
CA THR A 132 -10.79 -21.43 -19.98
C THR A 132 -10.59 -20.31 -18.95
N ALA A 133 -9.38 -20.16 -18.42
CA ALA A 133 -9.06 -19.09 -17.48
C ALA A 133 -9.23 -17.70 -18.11
N VAL A 134 -8.76 -17.52 -19.36
CA VAL A 134 -8.94 -16.27 -20.10
C VAL A 134 -10.43 -15.98 -20.35
N LEU A 135 -11.21 -16.98 -20.77
CA LEU A 135 -12.64 -16.80 -21.02
C LEU A 135 -13.39 -16.40 -19.73
N GLN A 136 -13.04 -16.99 -18.61
CA GLN A 136 -13.64 -16.64 -17.31
C GLN A 136 -13.25 -15.23 -16.85
N ALA A 137 -11.99 -14.85 -17.07
CA ALA A 137 -11.53 -13.48 -16.78
C ALA A 137 -12.29 -12.44 -17.62
N VAL A 138 -12.50 -12.71 -18.92
CA VAL A 138 -13.29 -11.83 -19.80
C VAL A 138 -14.74 -11.70 -19.31
N ARG A 139 -15.39 -12.80 -18.93
CA ARG A 139 -16.76 -12.76 -18.39
C ARG A 139 -16.85 -11.98 -17.08
N GLU A 140 -15.84 -12.11 -16.21
CA GLU A 140 -15.81 -11.35 -14.96
C GLU A 140 -15.60 -9.86 -15.23
N MET A 141 -14.75 -9.48 -16.18
CA MET A 141 -14.59 -8.09 -16.61
C MET A 141 -15.87 -7.52 -17.20
N GLU A 142 -16.59 -8.29 -18.03
CA GLU A 142 -17.90 -7.89 -18.59
C GLU A 142 -18.92 -7.66 -17.47
N ARG A 143 -19.00 -8.55 -16.49
CA ARG A 143 -19.87 -8.38 -15.30
C ARG A 143 -19.52 -7.11 -14.53
N MET A 144 -18.24 -6.86 -14.29
CA MET A 144 -17.78 -5.64 -13.59
C MET A 144 -18.14 -4.38 -14.38
N ALA A 145 -17.98 -4.39 -15.70
CA ALA A 145 -18.34 -3.28 -16.56
C ALA A 145 -19.86 -2.99 -16.51
N GLN A 146 -20.70 -4.02 -16.59
CA GLN A 146 -22.16 -3.88 -16.46
C GLN A 146 -22.60 -3.33 -15.09
N MET A 147 -21.93 -3.76 -14.01
CA MET A 147 -22.19 -3.22 -12.67
C MET A 147 -21.80 -1.73 -12.58
N ALA A 148 -20.64 -1.36 -13.14
CA ALA A 148 -20.20 0.02 -13.17
C ALA A 148 -21.14 0.91 -14.00
N GLU A 149 -21.59 0.45 -15.17
CA GLU A 149 -22.57 1.13 -16.01
C GLU A 149 -23.88 1.35 -15.25
N THR A 150 -24.42 0.30 -14.65
CA THR A 150 -25.65 0.37 -13.87
C THR A 150 -25.55 1.38 -12.73
N ASN A 151 -24.44 1.36 -11.99
CA ASN A 151 -24.20 2.29 -10.89
C ASN A 151 -24.06 3.74 -11.39
N LEU A 152 -23.40 3.94 -12.53
CA LEU A 152 -23.27 5.25 -13.14
C LEU A 152 -24.63 5.81 -13.58
N ILE A 153 -25.44 5.00 -14.27
CA ILE A 153 -26.80 5.39 -14.70
C ILE A 153 -27.68 5.71 -13.49
N ARG A 154 -27.63 4.89 -12.42
CA ARG A 154 -28.35 5.16 -11.17
C ARG A 154 -27.92 6.49 -10.56
N ALA A 155 -26.59 6.73 -10.44
CA ALA A 155 -26.07 7.96 -9.90
C ALA A 155 -26.49 9.19 -10.73
N MET A 156 -26.41 9.10 -12.06
CA MET A 156 -26.86 10.18 -12.95
C MET A 156 -28.36 10.45 -12.84
N ASN A 157 -29.18 9.41 -12.84
CA ASN A 157 -30.64 9.56 -12.67
C ASN A 157 -31.00 10.21 -11.33
N THR A 158 -30.31 9.81 -10.27
CA THR A 158 -30.48 10.36 -8.91
C THR A 158 -30.15 11.85 -8.86
N LEU A 159 -29.06 12.25 -9.55
CA LEU A 159 -28.69 13.66 -9.68
C LEU A 159 -29.71 14.49 -10.46
N VAL A 160 -30.25 13.94 -11.55
CA VAL A 160 -31.22 14.61 -12.41
C VAL A 160 -32.61 14.73 -11.72
N THR A 161 -33.08 13.65 -11.08
CA THR A 161 -34.38 13.61 -10.42
C THR A 161 -34.39 14.26 -9.04
N ARG A 162 -33.22 14.54 -8.44
CA ARG A 162 -33.05 15.06 -7.07
C ARG A 162 -33.83 14.24 -6.02
N ASP A 163 -33.97 12.94 -6.24
CA ASP A 163 -34.67 12.06 -5.31
C ASP A 163 -33.80 11.77 -4.07
N HIS A 164 -34.11 12.50 -2.99
CA HIS A 164 -33.39 12.36 -1.72
C HIS A 164 -33.48 10.95 -1.10
N LYS A 165 -34.54 10.20 -1.40
CA LYS A 165 -34.70 8.82 -0.87
C LYS A 165 -33.74 7.85 -1.55
N GLU A 166 -33.51 8.00 -2.84
CA GLU A 166 -32.57 7.19 -3.59
C GLU A 166 -31.12 7.56 -3.26
N ILE A 167 -30.85 8.84 -2.98
CA ILE A 167 -29.53 9.31 -2.48
C ILE A 167 -29.19 8.63 -1.15
N GLU A 168 -30.13 8.57 -0.21
CA GLU A 168 -29.90 7.89 1.08
C GLU A 168 -29.73 6.38 0.92
N ARG A 169 -30.44 5.75 -0.02
CA ARG A 169 -30.25 4.32 -0.34
C ARG A 169 -28.87 4.04 -0.90
N ILE A 170 -28.44 4.78 -1.90
CA ILE A 170 -27.10 4.66 -2.50
C ILE A 170 -26.02 4.89 -1.45
N LYS A 171 -26.18 5.89 -0.58
CA LYS A 171 -25.26 6.17 0.52
C LYS A 171 -25.17 4.99 1.50
N LYS A 172 -26.30 4.40 1.89
CA LYS A 172 -26.34 3.22 2.75
C LYS A 172 -25.75 1.97 2.09
N GLU A 173 -25.95 1.78 0.79
CA GLU A 173 -25.31 0.69 0.04
C GLU A 173 -23.79 0.86 -0.05
N PHE A 174 -23.31 2.10 -0.23
CA PHE A 174 -21.89 2.43 -0.20
C PHE A 174 -21.28 2.22 1.18
N GLU A 175 -21.94 2.67 2.25
CA GLU A 175 -21.49 2.48 3.64
C GLU A 175 -21.45 0.99 4.04
N LYS A 176 -22.33 0.15 3.45
CA LYS A 176 -22.31 -1.31 3.65
C LYS A 176 -21.27 -2.03 2.82
N SER A 177 -20.77 -1.42 1.74
CA SER A 177 -19.75 -2.01 0.85
C SER A 177 -18.34 -1.49 1.13
N SER A 178 -18.17 -0.51 2.03
CA SER A 178 -16.90 0.01 2.53
C SER A 178 -16.48 -0.67 3.81
#